data_cccba7da43af165aaa40df6a4167b6aa
#
_entry.id   cccba7da43af165aaa40df6a4167b6aa
#
_cell.length_a   1.000
_cell.length_b   1.000
_cell.length_c   1.000
_cell.angle_alpha   90.00
_cell.angle_beta   90.00
_cell.angle_gamma   90.00
#
_symmetry.space_group_name_H-M   'P 1'
#
loop_
_entity.id
_entity.type
_entity.pdbx_description
1 polymer ?
#
loop_
_entity_poly.entity_id
_entity_poly.type
_entity_poly.pdbx_seq_one_letter_code
_entity_poly.pdbx_strand_id
1 'polypeptide(L)'
;LAVALAAGAAYFGKSALPAEQTEEVRAVFSAQRSGSISPVVLDAKTQAPISGATICIPETGKTYQTDENGTAGAISIPILRDTRYDKMLPKDWGEITLLVYQEGYAPYALFYLRVREKEARVGPTIYLYTTESFGLETPFGIIENPEDAWTAELIQKYRPKGQ
;
A
#
# COMPACT_ATOMS: atom_id res chain seq x y z
N LEU A 1 25.06 -25.61 -53.70
CA LEU A 1 25.11 -24.38 -52.88
C LEU A 1 23.90 -24.37 -51.94
N ALA A 2 24.12 -24.78 -50.67
CA ALA A 2 23.09 -24.80 -49.65
C ALA A 2 23.31 -23.59 -48.76
N VAL A 3 22.32 -22.72 -48.63
CA VAL A 3 22.25 -21.61 -47.67
C VAL A 3 21.49 -22.06 -46.47
N ALA A 4 22.18 -22.19 -45.31
CA ALA A 4 21.57 -22.47 -44.04
C ALA A 4 21.11 -21.16 -43.37
N LEU A 5 19.79 -21.01 -43.14
CA LEU A 5 19.23 -19.98 -42.31
C LEU A 5 19.36 -20.43 -40.85
N ALA A 6 20.17 -19.74 -40.05
CA ALA A 6 20.24 -19.89 -38.63
C ALA A 6 19.12 -19.05 -37.96
N ALA A 7 18.17 -19.73 -37.32
CA ALA A 7 17.17 -19.09 -36.50
C ALA A 7 17.81 -18.69 -35.16
N GLY A 8 17.90 -17.39 -34.91
CA GLY A 8 18.33 -16.84 -33.64
C GLY A 8 17.24 -16.99 -32.59
N ALA A 9 17.42 -17.92 -31.63
CA ALA A 9 16.62 -17.99 -30.42
C ALA A 9 17.05 -16.84 -29.48
N ALA A 10 16.14 -15.89 -29.25
CA ALA A 10 16.33 -14.85 -28.23
C ALA A 10 16.28 -15.49 -26.84
N TYR A 11 17.40 -15.59 -26.21
CA TYR A 11 17.55 -15.95 -24.81
C TYR A 11 17.05 -14.79 -23.94
N PHE A 12 15.85 -14.90 -23.41
CA PHE A 12 15.44 -14.12 -22.25
C PHE A 12 16.13 -14.70 -21.02
N GLY A 13 17.34 -14.26 -20.76
CA GLY A 13 18.06 -14.55 -19.54
C GLY A 13 17.32 -13.92 -18.35
N LYS A 14 16.73 -14.75 -17.48
CA LYS A 14 16.42 -14.34 -16.10
C LYS A 14 17.74 -14.00 -15.44
N SER A 15 18.10 -12.74 -15.36
CA SER A 15 19.21 -12.29 -14.51
C SER A 15 18.74 -12.38 -13.07
N ALA A 16 18.95 -13.53 -12.44
CA ALA A 16 18.90 -13.62 -10.98
C ALA A 16 20.02 -12.71 -10.46
N LEU A 17 19.67 -11.78 -9.56
CA LEU A 17 20.65 -10.98 -8.84
C LEU A 17 21.62 -11.91 -8.12
N PRO A 18 22.93 -11.58 -8.05
CA PRO A 18 23.89 -12.37 -7.29
C PRO A 18 23.44 -12.57 -5.85
N ALA A 19 23.69 -13.73 -5.26
CA ALA A 19 23.25 -14.09 -3.92
C ALA A 19 23.69 -13.09 -2.83
N GLU A 20 24.87 -12.48 -3.00
CA GLU A 20 25.37 -11.41 -2.11
C GLU A 20 24.50 -10.15 -2.14
N GLN A 21 24.04 -9.72 -3.32
CA GLN A 21 23.12 -8.56 -3.43
C GLN A 21 21.73 -8.88 -2.83
N THR A 22 21.34 -10.14 -2.85
CA THR A 22 20.06 -10.56 -2.22
C THR A 22 20.17 -10.54 -0.70
N GLU A 23 21.31 -10.85 -0.11
CA GLU A 23 21.53 -10.80 1.34
C GLU A 23 21.68 -9.36 1.85
N GLU A 24 22.40 -8.48 1.13
CA GLU A 24 22.46 -7.05 1.49
C GLU A 24 21.08 -6.38 1.43
N VAL A 25 20.33 -6.63 0.37
CA VAL A 25 18.94 -6.15 0.26
C VAL A 25 18.08 -6.70 1.40
N ARG A 26 18.24 -7.99 1.76
CA ARG A 26 17.51 -8.62 2.86
C ARG A 26 17.93 -8.08 4.23
N ALA A 27 19.20 -7.75 4.43
CA ALA A 27 19.72 -7.13 5.65
C ALA A 27 19.24 -5.68 5.81
N VAL A 28 19.18 -4.91 4.73
CA VAL A 28 18.61 -3.55 4.71
C VAL A 28 17.10 -3.62 5.04
N PHE A 29 16.37 -4.60 4.51
CA PHE A 29 14.96 -4.80 4.84
C PHE A 29 14.73 -5.32 6.27
N SER A 30 15.67 -6.06 6.85
CA SER A 30 15.55 -6.57 8.24
C SER A 30 15.80 -5.51 9.31
N ALA A 31 16.53 -4.44 8.99
CA ALA A 31 16.71 -3.27 9.83
C ALA A 31 15.61 -2.19 9.60
N GLN A 32 14.68 -2.44 8.70
CA GLN A 32 13.65 -1.49 8.34
C GLN A 32 12.61 -1.39 9.45
N ARG A 33 12.35 -0.15 9.89
CA ARG A 33 11.25 0.15 10.80
C ARG A 33 9.94 -0.33 10.21
N SER A 34 9.10 -0.92 11.02
CA SER A 34 7.80 -1.42 10.58
C SER A 34 6.71 -1.14 11.60
N GLY A 35 5.49 -0.99 11.11
CA GLY A 35 4.27 -1.07 11.87
C GLY A 35 3.38 -2.17 11.30
N SER A 36 2.16 -2.29 11.78
CA SER A 36 1.17 -3.20 11.22
C SER A 36 -0.20 -2.54 11.10
N ILE A 37 -0.99 -3.04 10.17
CA ILE A 37 -2.39 -2.69 9.98
C ILE A 37 -3.23 -3.97 9.99
N SER A 38 -4.49 -3.86 10.39
CA SER A 38 -5.45 -4.97 10.36
C SER A 38 -6.71 -4.52 9.60
N PRO A 39 -6.66 -4.48 8.25
CA PRO A 39 -7.77 -4.00 7.45
C PRO A 39 -8.95 -4.96 7.51
N VAL A 40 -10.17 -4.38 7.48
CA VAL A 40 -11.42 -5.11 7.39
C VAL A 40 -12.20 -4.63 6.18
N VAL A 41 -12.73 -5.55 5.38
CA VAL A 41 -13.48 -5.25 4.16
C VAL A 41 -14.94 -5.65 4.35
N LEU A 42 -15.84 -4.68 4.19
CA LEU A 42 -17.28 -4.85 4.39
C LEU A 42 -18.05 -4.40 3.14
N ASP A 43 -19.20 -4.99 2.93
CA ASP A 43 -20.18 -4.48 1.98
C ASP A 43 -20.77 -3.16 2.48
N ALA A 44 -20.72 -2.11 1.67
CA ALA A 44 -21.15 -0.77 2.09
C ALA A 44 -22.62 -0.64 2.42
N LYS A 45 -23.47 -1.48 1.82
CA LYS A 45 -24.92 -1.44 2.01
C LYS A 45 -25.38 -2.32 3.18
N THR A 46 -24.86 -3.53 3.26
CA THR A 46 -25.30 -4.54 4.23
C THR A 46 -24.45 -4.58 5.49
N GLN A 47 -23.26 -3.98 5.47
CA GLN A 47 -22.24 -4.06 6.50
C GLN A 47 -21.72 -5.49 6.75
N ALA A 48 -22.04 -6.42 5.86
CA ALA A 48 -21.57 -7.80 5.95
C ALA A 48 -20.08 -7.89 5.59
N PRO A 49 -19.30 -8.77 6.25
CA PRO A 49 -17.93 -9.00 5.88
C PRO A 49 -17.82 -9.62 4.48
N ILE A 50 -16.80 -9.20 3.73
CA ILE A 50 -16.51 -9.73 2.39
C ILE A 50 -15.32 -10.66 2.49
N SER A 51 -15.56 -11.95 2.26
CA SER A 51 -14.52 -12.98 2.18
C SER A 51 -13.91 -13.03 0.78
N GLY A 52 -12.59 -13.30 0.71
CA GLY A 52 -11.87 -13.45 -0.56
C GLY A 52 -11.56 -12.14 -1.28
N ALA A 53 -11.85 -10.98 -0.69
CA ALA A 53 -11.41 -9.71 -1.26
C ALA A 53 -9.89 -9.63 -1.31
N THR A 54 -9.35 -9.19 -2.44
CA THR A 54 -7.90 -9.04 -2.65
C THR A 54 -7.45 -7.64 -2.25
N ILE A 55 -6.54 -7.55 -1.28
CA ILE A 55 -5.89 -6.32 -0.84
C ILE A 55 -4.48 -6.29 -1.43
N CYS A 56 -4.17 -5.28 -2.22
CA CYS A 56 -2.86 -5.05 -2.81
C CYS A 56 -2.20 -3.81 -2.19
N ILE A 57 -0.90 -3.92 -1.86
CA ILE A 57 -0.08 -2.82 -1.33
C ILE A 57 1.06 -2.58 -2.33
N PRO A 58 0.90 -1.60 -3.24
CA PRO A 58 1.86 -1.35 -4.33
C PRO A 58 3.29 -1.13 -3.85
N GLU A 59 3.49 -0.41 -2.74
CA GLU A 59 4.80 -0.08 -2.19
C GLU A 59 5.59 -1.32 -1.74
N THR A 60 4.90 -2.40 -1.38
CA THR A 60 5.54 -3.67 -0.99
C THR A 60 5.46 -4.73 -2.07
N GLY A 61 4.63 -4.52 -3.09
CA GLY A 61 4.32 -5.50 -4.13
C GLY A 61 3.58 -6.74 -3.62
N LYS A 62 3.04 -6.70 -2.39
CA LYS A 62 2.36 -7.84 -1.76
C LYS A 62 0.85 -7.74 -1.90
N THR A 63 0.22 -8.92 -1.98
CA THR A 63 -1.24 -9.08 -1.97
C THR A 63 -1.67 -9.98 -0.83
N TYR A 64 -2.87 -9.73 -0.31
CA TYR A 64 -3.49 -10.46 0.79
C TYR A 64 -4.95 -10.74 0.43
N GLN A 65 -5.55 -11.75 1.03
CA GLN A 65 -6.97 -12.03 0.87
C GLN A 65 -7.67 -11.98 2.22
N THR A 66 -8.92 -11.52 2.22
CA THR A 66 -9.74 -11.50 3.41
C THR A 66 -10.34 -12.88 3.71
N ASP A 67 -10.47 -13.18 4.99
CA ASP A 67 -11.12 -14.38 5.52
C ASP A 67 -12.66 -14.22 5.61
N GLU A 68 -13.34 -15.16 6.25
CA GLU A 68 -14.79 -15.16 6.46
C GLU A 68 -15.29 -13.96 7.29
N ASN A 69 -14.42 -13.34 8.07
CA ASN A 69 -14.71 -12.13 8.85
C ASN A 69 -14.38 -10.84 8.10
N GLY A 70 -14.00 -10.93 6.83
CA GLY A 70 -13.59 -9.79 6.02
C GLY A 70 -12.23 -9.22 6.39
N THR A 71 -11.41 -9.93 7.18
CA THR A 71 -10.08 -9.47 7.62
C THR A 71 -8.95 -10.23 6.93
N ALA A 72 -7.86 -9.54 6.61
CA ALA A 72 -6.63 -10.16 6.14
C ALA A 72 -5.62 -10.40 7.27
N GLY A 73 -6.07 -10.27 8.53
CA GLY A 73 -5.20 -10.36 9.70
C GLY A 73 -4.24 -9.17 9.84
N ALA A 74 -3.21 -9.33 10.66
CA ALA A 74 -2.20 -8.29 10.85
C ALA A 74 -1.17 -8.31 9.71
N ILE A 75 -1.11 -7.23 8.95
CA ILE A 75 -0.18 -7.04 7.83
C ILE A 75 0.96 -6.16 8.29
N SER A 76 2.20 -6.69 8.25
CA SER A 76 3.40 -5.91 8.54
C SER A 76 3.75 -4.99 7.37
N ILE A 77 3.91 -3.71 7.67
CA ILE A 77 4.17 -2.64 6.71
C ILE A 77 5.53 -2.01 7.02
N PRO A 78 6.46 -1.96 6.05
CA PRO A 78 7.69 -1.22 6.21
C PRO A 78 7.41 0.29 6.24
N ILE A 79 8.08 1.03 7.14
CA ILE A 79 7.99 2.48 7.18
C ILE A 79 8.88 3.07 6.10
N LEU A 80 8.25 3.49 5.01
CA LEU A 80 8.93 4.20 3.92
C LEU A 80 9.00 5.68 4.26
N ARG A 81 10.21 6.17 4.54
CA ARG A 81 10.43 7.59 4.84
C ARG A 81 10.32 8.43 3.58
N ASP A 82 9.55 9.51 3.65
CA ASP A 82 9.52 10.52 2.61
C ASP A 82 10.58 11.59 2.89
N THR A 83 11.73 11.46 2.24
CA THR A 83 12.88 12.35 2.42
C THR A 83 12.59 13.81 2.06
N ARG A 84 11.50 14.09 1.34
CA ARG A 84 11.09 15.47 1.01
C ARG A 84 10.71 16.25 2.25
N TYR A 85 10.15 15.59 3.26
CA TYR A 85 9.71 16.22 4.51
C TYR A 85 10.77 16.21 5.61
N ASP A 86 11.77 15.35 5.55
CA ASP A 86 12.80 15.21 6.60
C ASP A 86 13.57 16.51 6.87
N LYS A 87 13.71 17.38 5.86
CA LYS A 87 14.36 18.68 5.99
C LYS A 87 13.46 19.75 6.61
N MET A 88 12.15 19.56 6.52
CA MET A 88 11.15 20.53 6.99
C MET A 88 10.73 20.21 8.43
N LEU A 89 10.19 19.03 8.63
CA LEU A 89 9.76 18.52 9.90
C LEU A 89 9.80 16.98 9.83
N PRO A 90 10.54 16.28 10.70
CA PRO A 90 10.64 14.83 10.65
C PRO A 90 9.27 14.19 10.92
N LYS A 91 8.89 13.23 10.06
CA LYS A 91 7.71 12.39 10.25
C LYS A 91 8.11 11.08 10.95
N ASP A 92 7.32 10.65 11.91
CA ASP A 92 7.48 9.36 12.61
C ASP A 92 6.63 8.24 11.98
N TRP A 93 6.02 8.49 10.83
CA TRP A 93 5.21 7.53 10.08
C TRP A 93 5.63 7.41 8.61
N GLY A 94 5.32 6.27 8.02
CA GLY A 94 5.29 6.07 6.58
C GLY A 94 3.87 6.19 6.02
N GLU A 95 3.77 6.27 4.71
CA GLU A 95 2.50 6.33 3.97
C GLU A 95 2.49 5.22 2.93
N ILE A 96 1.37 4.50 2.84
CA ILE A 96 1.16 3.44 1.86
C ILE A 96 -0.19 3.62 1.17
N THR A 97 -0.35 2.91 0.06
CA THR A 97 -1.60 2.80 -0.68
C THR A 97 -2.20 1.40 -0.47
N LEU A 98 -3.51 1.33 -0.24
CA LEU A 98 -4.27 0.09 -0.29
C LEU A 98 -5.17 0.10 -1.52
N LEU A 99 -5.05 -0.93 -2.35
CA LEU A 99 -5.98 -1.19 -3.44
C LEU A 99 -6.77 -2.44 -3.08
N VAL A 100 -8.10 -2.39 -3.17
CA VAL A 100 -8.95 -3.52 -2.82
C VAL A 100 -9.85 -3.87 -3.99
N TYR A 101 -9.90 -5.16 -4.29
CA TYR A 101 -10.65 -5.73 -5.40
C TYR A 101 -11.52 -6.89 -4.94
N GLN A 102 -12.75 -6.92 -5.42
CA GLN A 102 -13.67 -8.05 -5.26
C GLN A 102 -14.58 -8.12 -6.47
N GLU A 103 -14.84 -9.32 -6.97
CA GLU A 103 -15.78 -9.53 -8.07
C GLU A 103 -17.18 -9.01 -7.67
N GLY A 104 -17.82 -8.28 -8.60
CA GLY A 104 -19.12 -7.64 -8.38
C GLY A 104 -19.08 -6.31 -7.63
N TYR A 105 -17.90 -5.83 -7.23
CA TYR A 105 -17.71 -4.56 -6.53
C TYR A 105 -16.81 -3.60 -7.32
N ALA A 106 -17.06 -2.31 -7.15
CA ALA A 106 -16.18 -1.28 -7.69
C ALA A 106 -14.80 -1.35 -7.02
N PRO A 107 -13.70 -1.23 -7.78
CA PRO A 107 -12.35 -1.18 -7.21
C PRO A 107 -12.23 -0.02 -6.21
N TYR A 108 -11.52 -0.27 -5.10
CA TYR A 108 -11.32 0.71 -4.05
C TYR A 108 -9.83 1.06 -3.93
N ALA A 109 -9.54 2.34 -3.76
CA ALA A 109 -8.18 2.83 -3.53
C ALA A 109 -8.16 3.76 -2.32
N LEU A 110 -7.31 3.46 -1.33
CA LEU A 110 -7.03 4.32 -0.19
C LEU A 110 -5.57 4.79 -0.28
N PHE A 111 -5.39 6.10 -0.43
CA PHE A 111 -4.08 6.73 -0.54
C PHE A 111 -3.64 7.34 0.80
N TYR A 112 -2.32 7.43 1.00
CA TYR A 112 -1.67 8.06 2.14
C TYR A 112 -2.05 7.46 3.50
N LEU A 113 -2.36 6.16 3.53
CA LEU A 113 -2.60 5.46 4.80
C LEU A 113 -1.34 5.50 5.67
N ARG A 114 -1.45 6.14 6.83
CA ARG A 114 -0.32 6.32 7.75
C ARG A 114 -0.09 5.07 8.58
N VAL A 115 1.18 4.70 8.69
CA VAL A 115 1.64 3.60 9.53
C VAL A 115 2.82 4.07 10.36
N ARG A 116 2.73 3.98 11.68
CA ARG A 116 3.80 4.34 12.61
C ARG A 116 4.67 3.15 12.97
N GLU A 117 5.92 3.43 13.31
CA GLU A 117 6.84 2.40 13.80
C GLU A 117 6.30 1.75 15.07
N LYS A 118 6.32 0.40 15.10
CA LYS A 118 5.85 -0.43 16.23
C LYS A 118 4.36 -0.28 16.57
N GLU A 119 3.60 0.48 15.79
CA GLU A 119 2.16 0.59 15.95
C GLU A 119 1.47 -0.65 15.37
N ALA A 120 0.53 -1.21 16.11
CA ALA A 120 -0.46 -2.16 15.63
C ALA A 120 -1.78 -1.41 15.39
N ARG A 121 -1.91 -0.80 14.21
CA ARG A 121 -3.09 -0.02 13.85
C ARG A 121 -4.26 -0.95 13.52
N VAL A 122 -5.37 -0.81 14.24
CA VAL A 122 -6.64 -1.46 13.92
C VAL A 122 -7.28 -0.75 12.74
N GLY A 123 -7.70 -1.53 11.73
CA GLY A 123 -8.25 -0.97 10.49
C GLY A 123 -7.18 -0.76 9.41
N PRO A 124 -7.51 -0.03 8.33
CA PRO A 124 -8.78 0.66 8.07
C PRO A 124 -9.98 -0.26 7.84
N THR A 125 -11.21 0.25 8.11
CA THR A 125 -12.43 -0.39 7.62
C THR A 125 -12.73 0.12 6.22
N ILE A 126 -12.84 -0.80 5.27
CA ILE A 126 -13.03 -0.52 3.85
C ILE A 126 -14.44 -0.96 3.46
N TYR A 127 -15.22 -0.04 2.92
CA TYR A 127 -16.57 -0.30 2.44
C TYR A 127 -16.58 -0.40 0.93
N LEU A 128 -16.83 -1.60 0.41
CA LEU A 128 -16.96 -1.82 -1.02
C LEU A 128 -18.41 -1.62 -1.46
N TYR A 129 -18.57 -0.90 -2.56
CA TYR A 129 -19.85 -0.67 -3.21
C TYR A 129 -20.00 -1.61 -4.40
N THR A 130 -21.17 -2.21 -4.57
CA THR A 130 -21.44 -3.05 -5.73
C THR A 130 -21.38 -2.22 -7.02
N THR A 131 -20.96 -2.83 -8.11
CA THR A 131 -20.89 -2.19 -9.44
C THR A 131 -22.23 -1.63 -9.90
N GLU A 132 -23.36 -2.26 -9.48
CA GLU A 132 -24.71 -1.76 -9.76
C GLU A 132 -25.01 -0.40 -9.08
N SER A 133 -24.43 -0.17 -7.90
CA SER A 133 -24.67 1.06 -7.13
C SER A 133 -23.87 2.25 -7.64
N PHE A 134 -22.71 2.02 -8.29
CA PHE A 134 -21.76 3.08 -8.66
C PHE A 134 -21.54 3.24 -10.17
N GLY A 135 -22.19 2.43 -11.02
CA GLY A 135 -21.90 2.49 -12.48
C GLY A 135 -20.48 2.02 -12.76
N LEU A 136 -20.37 0.82 -12.82
CA LEU A 136 -19.54 -0.19 -13.45
C LEU A 136 -18.03 -0.17 -13.35
N GLU A 137 -17.26 0.84 -13.40
CA GLU A 137 -15.80 0.66 -13.53
C GLU A 137 -15.00 1.80 -12.92
N THR A 138 -15.68 2.78 -12.37
CA THR A 138 -14.99 3.91 -11.75
C THR A 138 -14.47 3.47 -10.39
N PRO A 139 -13.14 3.48 -10.17
CA PRO A 139 -12.59 3.17 -8.86
C PRO A 139 -13.04 4.19 -7.83
N PHE A 140 -13.36 3.71 -6.63
CA PHE A 140 -13.67 4.56 -5.49
C PHE A 140 -12.37 4.92 -4.77
N GLY A 141 -11.98 6.19 -4.82
CA GLY A 141 -10.73 6.69 -4.25
C GLY A 141 -10.96 7.53 -2.99
N ILE A 142 -10.22 7.22 -1.93
CA ILE A 142 -10.16 8.01 -0.70
C ILE A 142 -8.72 8.41 -0.41
N ILE A 143 -8.53 9.59 0.18
CA ILE A 143 -7.23 10.09 0.61
C ILE A 143 -7.27 10.27 2.12
N GLU A 144 -6.35 9.66 2.84
CA GLU A 144 -6.17 9.90 4.27
C GLU A 144 -5.37 11.21 4.46
N ASN A 145 -5.93 12.16 5.20
CA ASN A 145 -5.25 13.42 5.47
C ASN A 145 -4.06 13.23 6.43
N PRO A 146 -3.03 14.10 6.34
CA PRO A 146 -1.99 14.18 7.35
C PRO A 146 -2.57 14.41 8.75
N GLU A 147 -1.80 14.04 9.78
CA GLU A 147 -2.19 14.24 11.17
C GLU A 147 -2.28 15.74 11.52
N ASP A 148 -3.38 16.14 12.16
CA ASP A 148 -3.66 17.55 12.48
C ASP A 148 -2.56 18.19 13.33
N ALA A 149 -2.01 17.46 14.31
CA ALA A 149 -0.93 17.93 15.16
C ALA A 149 0.34 18.26 14.34
N TRP A 150 0.76 17.34 13.46
CA TRP A 150 1.90 17.56 12.58
C TRP A 150 1.66 18.72 11.61
N THR A 151 0.45 18.82 11.05
CA THR A 151 0.06 19.91 10.16
C THR A 151 0.11 21.27 10.89
N ALA A 152 -0.38 21.35 12.13
CA ALA A 152 -0.33 22.54 12.94
C ALA A 152 1.11 22.99 13.25
N GLU A 153 2.00 22.04 13.63
CA GLU A 153 3.42 22.32 13.84
C GLU A 153 4.10 22.86 12.59
N LEU A 154 3.80 22.26 11.42
CA LEU A 154 4.34 22.70 10.14
C LEU A 154 3.90 24.13 9.80
N ILE A 155 2.61 24.44 9.98
CA ILE A 155 2.07 25.78 9.77
C ILE A 155 2.74 26.78 10.72
N GLN A 156 2.89 26.44 12.00
CA GLN A 156 3.52 27.31 12.97
C GLN A 156 4.98 27.59 12.61
N LYS A 157 5.73 26.54 12.24
CA LYS A 157 7.15 26.63 11.90
C LYS A 157 7.43 27.54 10.72
N TYR A 158 6.54 27.58 9.72
CA TYR A 158 6.74 28.34 8.49
C TYR A 158 5.85 29.60 8.39
N ARG A 159 5.20 30.00 9.49
CA ARG A 159 4.39 31.21 9.53
C ARG A 159 5.25 32.43 9.19
N PRO A 160 4.82 33.30 8.26
CA PRO A 160 5.53 34.55 7.99
C PRO A 160 5.63 35.44 9.24
N LYS A 161 6.78 36.09 9.43
CA LYS A 161 6.96 37.03 10.51
C LYS A 161 6.03 38.22 10.31
N GLY A 162 5.09 38.44 11.24
CA GLY A 162 4.15 39.58 11.21
C GLY A 162 2.70 39.24 10.85
N GLN A 163 2.38 37.92 10.77
CA GLN A 163 0.99 37.44 10.70
C GLN A 163 0.58 36.71 11.97
#